data_6fa3e76912838a615e1c3fbc08b44a70
#
_entry.id   6fa3e76912838a615e1c3fbc08b44a70
#
_cell.length_a   1.000
_cell.length_b   1.000
_cell.length_c   1.000
_cell.angle_alpha   90.00
_cell.angle_beta   90.00
_cell.angle_gamma   90.00
#
_symmetry.space_group_name_H-M   'P 1'
#
loop_
_entity.id
_entity.type
_entity.pdbx_description
1 polymer ?
#
loop_
_entity_poly.entity_id
_entity_poly.type
_entity_poly.pdbx_seq_one_letter_code
_entity_poly.pdbx_strand_id
1 'polypeptide(L)'
;MYAQQIRPIVAAHGRLLVDVATLADDADLYEAGLTSLSTVNLMLALEEHFEVEFLDRMLGRKTFQSIRSLSDAISELRGTAPTMAATPPSQLRGVA
;
A
#
# COMPACT_ATOMS: atom_id res chain seq x y z
N MET A 1 -0.46 -13.55 1.82
CA MET A 1 -1.05 -12.42 1.10
C MET A 1 -1.75 -11.49 2.05
N TYR A 2 -1.74 -10.20 1.77
CA TYR A 2 -2.24 -9.21 2.73
C TYR A 2 -3.59 -8.62 2.36
N ALA A 3 -4.26 -9.18 1.37
CA ALA A 3 -5.52 -8.61 0.88
C ALA A 3 -6.56 -8.46 1.98
N GLN A 4 -6.70 -9.45 2.84
CA GLN A 4 -7.71 -9.39 3.90
C GLN A 4 -7.43 -8.25 4.88
N GLN A 5 -6.17 -7.95 5.12
CA GLN A 5 -5.80 -6.87 6.03
C GLN A 5 -5.90 -5.52 5.33
N ILE A 6 -5.68 -5.49 4.02
CA ILE A 6 -5.71 -4.25 3.25
C ILE A 6 -7.14 -3.77 3.04
N ARG A 7 -8.10 -4.68 2.83
CA ARG A 7 -9.48 -4.30 2.53
C ARG A 7 -10.08 -3.35 3.56
N PRO A 8 -10.00 -3.62 4.88
CA PRO A 8 -10.55 -2.67 5.84
C PRO A 8 -9.87 -1.31 5.80
N ILE A 9 -8.57 -1.29 5.50
CA ILE A 9 -7.83 -0.04 5.43
C ILE A 9 -8.29 0.77 4.21
N VAL A 10 -8.48 0.10 3.08
CA VAL A 10 -9.02 0.76 1.89
C VAL A 10 -10.42 1.29 2.17
N ALA A 11 -11.24 0.50 2.86
CA ALA A 11 -12.60 0.93 3.19
C ALA A 11 -12.60 2.18 4.06
N ALA A 12 -11.67 2.26 5.01
CA ALA A 12 -11.63 3.38 5.95
C ALA A 12 -11.00 4.63 5.33
N HIS A 13 -10.01 4.48 4.48
CA HIS A 13 -9.20 5.60 4.04
C HIS A 13 -9.26 5.89 2.55
N GLY A 14 -9.70 4.94 1.73
CA GLY A 14 -9.72 5.12 0.28
C GLY A 14 -10.86 5.98 -0.23
N ARG A 15 -11.93 6.11 0.56
CA ARG A 15 -13.10 6.92 0.21
C ARG A 15 -13.69 6.52 -1.13
N LEU A 16 -13.83 5.22 -1.34
CA LEU A 16 -14.38 4.72 -2.59
C LEU A 16 -15.88 4.98 -2.66
N LEU A 17 -16.39 4.99 -3.89
CA LEU A 17 -17.82 5.18 -4.14
C LEU A 17 -18.61 3.89 -4.03
N VAL A 18 -17.93 2.76 -3.89
CA VAL A 18 -18.56 1.45 -3.80
C VAL A 18 -18.07 0.72 -2.56
N ASP A 19 -18.79 -0.32 -2.18
CA ASP A 19 -18.40 -1.14 -1.03
C ASP A 19 -17.19 -1.99 -1.40
N VAL A 20 -16.11 -1.86 -0.64
CA VAL A 20 -14.88 -2.60 -0.89
C VAL A 20 -15.13 -4.11 -0.91
N ALA A 21 -16.09 -4.58 -0.13
CA ALA A 21 -16.39 -6.00 -0.08
C ALA A 21 -16.88 -6.55 -1.43
N THR A 22 -17.38 -5.67 -2.30
CA THR A 22 -17.87 -6.09 -3.61
C THR A 22 -16.78 -6.10 -4.67
N LEU A 23 -15.56 -5.67 -4.34
CA LEU A 23 -14.50 -5.54 -5.32
C LEU A 23 -13.63 -6.79 -5.34
N ALA A 24 -13.29 -7.24 -6.55
CA ALA A 24 -12.29 -8.28 -6.70
C ALA A 24 -10.92 -7.74 -6.33
N ASP A 25 -9.99 -8.63 -6.03
CA ASP A 25 -8.63 -8.22 -5.65
C ASP A 25 -7.95 -7.41 -6.75
N ASP A 26 -8.27 -7.68 -8.01
CA ASP A 26 -7.64 -6.98 -9.13
C ASP A 26 -8.50 -5.85 -9.69
N ALA A 27 -9.61 -5.51 -9.03
CA ALA A 27 -10.45 -4.39 -9.49
C ALA A 27 -9.69 -3.08 -9.37
N ASP A 28 -9.93 -2.18 -10.32
CA ASP A 28 -9.26 -0.89 -10.38
C ASP A 28 -9.88 0.03 -9.33
N LEU A 29 -9.09 0.38 -8.32
CA LEU A 29 -9.56 1.22 -7.23
C LEU A 29 -9.83 2.65 -7.69
N TYR A 30 -9.08 3.13 -8.70
CA TYR A 30 -9.33 4.48 -9.22
C TYR A 30 -10.68 4.56 -9.92
N GLU A 31 -11.06 3.50 -10.62
CA GLU A 31 -12.39 3.44 -11.20
C GLU A 31 -13.47 3.34 -10.15
N ALA A 32 -13.13 2.79 -9.00
CA ALA A 32 -14.07 2.68 -7.89
C ALA A 32 -14.17 3.97 -7.08
N GLY A 33 -13.36 4.99 -7.41
CA GLY A 33 -13.48 6.28 -6.75
C GLY A 33 -12.24 6.78 -6.04
N LEU A 34 -11.15 6.03 -6.07
CA LEU A 34 -9.92 6.45 -5.40
C LEU A 34 -9.37 7.71 -6.07
N THR A 35 -9.07 8.73 -5.28
CA THR A 35 -8.51 9.99 -5.78
C THR A 35 -7.05 10.11 -5.36
N SER A 36 -6.37 11.12 -5.89
CA SER A 36 -4.98 11.37 -5.51
C SER A 36 -4.86 11.65 -4.02
N LEU A 37 -5.79 12.43 -3.48
CA LEU A 37 -5.75 12.75 -2.05
C LEU A 37 -6.00 11.51 -1.21
N SER A 38 -7.01 10.74 -1.54
CA SER A 38 -7.30 9.54 -0.75
C SER A 38 -6.20 8.49 -0.93
N THR A 39 -5.50 8.49 -2.08
CA THR A 39 -4.35 7.61 -2.26
C THR A 39 -3.26 7.92 -1.24
N VAL A 40 -2.98 9.20 -0.99
CA VAL A 40 -1.98 9.58 0.00
C VAL A 40 -2.41 9.14 1.39
N ASN A 41 -3.68 9.37 1.73
CA ASN A 41 -4.19 8.94 3.03
C ASN A 41 -4.11 7.42 3.19
N LEU A 42 -4.44 6.70 2.13
CA LEU A 42 -4.37 5.25 2.14
C LEU A 42 -2.93 4.78 2.31
N MET A 43 -1.99 5.41 1.60
CA MET A 43 -0.58 5.08 1.71
C MET A 43 -0.10 5.21 3.16
N LEU A 44 -0.42 6.33 3.78
CA LEU A 44 0.02 6.57 5.16
C LEU A 44 -0.58 5.57 6.13
N ALA A 45 -1.84 5.21 5.92
CA ALA A 45 -2.50 4.23 6.78
C ALA A 45 -1.86 2.84 6.62
N LEU A 46 -1.52 2.49 5.40
CA LEU A 46 -0.87 1.20 5.15
C LEU A 46 0.53 1.16 5.76
N GLU A 47 1.27 2.26 5.64
CA GLU A 47 2.59 2.33 6.24
C GLU A 47 2.52 2.14 7.75
N GLU A 48 1.54 2.78 8.36
CA GLU A 48 1.39 2.68 9.80
C GLU A 48 0.95 1.28 10.22
N HIS A 49 -0.03 0.72 9.51
CA HIS A 49 -0.57 -0.58 9.89
C HIS A 49 0.45 -1.70 9.76
N PHE A 50 1.22 -1.68 8.67
CA PHE A 50 2.18 -2.75 8.39
C PHE A 50 3.58 -2.40 8.85
N GLU A 51 3.78 -1.19 9.37
CA GLU A 51 5.09 -0.73 9.84
C GLU A 51 6.14 -0.84 8.73
N VAL A 52 5.78 -0.32 7.56
CA VAL A 52 6.66 -0.30 6.39
C VAL A 52 6.68 1.10 5.82
N GLU A 53 7.61 1.33 4.90
CA GLU A 53 7.69 2.60 4.19
C GLU A 53 7.78 2.30 2.71
N PHE A 54 6.85 2.86 1.93
CA PHE A 54 6.86 2.64 0.49
C PHE A 54 8.10 3.27 -0.12
N LEU A 55 8.72 2.54 -1.05
CA LEU A 55 9.87 3.04 -1.78
C LEU A 55 9.40 4.03 -2.86
N ASP A 56 10.29 4.95 -3.24
CA ASP A 56 9.95 5.94 -4.25
C ASP A 56 9.43 5.29 -5.53
N ARG A 57 10.03 4.18 -5.95
CA ARG A 57 9.60 3.49 -7.17
C ARG A 57 8.21 2.90 -7.05
N MET A 58 7.70 2.80 -5.83
CA MET A 58 6.37 2.25 -5.59
C MET A 58 5.30 3.33 -5.50
N LEU A 59 5.67 4.61 -5.54
CA LEU A 59 4.72 5.69 -5.33
C LEU A 59 4.07 6.10 -6.63
N GLY A 60 3.56 5.13 -7.38
CA GLY A 60 2.90 5.39 -8.64
C GLY A 60 1.51 4.79 -8.65
N ARG A 61 0.76 5.13 -9.70
CA ARG A 61 -0.61 4.67 -9.85
C ARG A 61 -0.70 3.15 -9.82
N LYS A 62 0.27 2.48 -10.41
CA LYS A 62 0.24 1.04 -10.52
C LYS A 62 0.19 0.34 -9.17
N THR A 63 0.92 0.86 -8.20
CA THR A 63 0.97 0.27 -6.87
C THR A 63 -0.38 0.35 -6.18
N PHE A 64 -1.08 1.46 -6.35
CA PHE A 64 -2.34 1.70 -5.66
C PHE A 64 -3.56 1.36 -6.50
N GLN A 65 -3.35 0.73 -7.65
CA GLN A 65 -4.43 0.49 -8.60
C GLN A 65 -5.40 -0.58 -8.13
N SER A 66 -4.94 -1.57 -7.37
CA SER A 66 -5.82 -2.66 -6.92
C SER A 66 -5.37 -3.16 -5.56
N ILE A 67 -6.25 -3.92 -4.92
CA ILE A 67 -5.91 -4.55 -3.65
C ILE A 67 -4.77 -5.54 -3.86
N ARG A 68 -4.76 -6.24 -5.01
CA ARG A 68 -3.69 -7.16 -5.33
C ARG A 68 -2.35 -6.45 -5.46
N SER A 69 -2.30 -5.32 -6.16
CA SER A 69 -1.05 -4.59 -6.33
C SER A 69 -0.56 -4.04 -5.01
N LEU A 70 -1.47 -3.61 -4.14
CA LEU A 70 -1.09 -3.19 -2.80
C LEU A 70 -0.54 -4.35 -1.99
N SER A 71 -1.19 -5.51 -2.08
CA SER A 71 -0.72 -6.69 -1.38
C SER A 71 0.68 -7.09 -1.85
N ASP A 72 0.91 -7.03 -3.16
CA ASP A 72 2.24 -7.34 -3.70
C ASP A 72 3.29 -6.38 -3.18
N ALA A 73 2.96 -5.08 -3.13
CA ALA A 73 3.89 -4.08 -2.63
C ALA A 73 4.21 -4.30 -1.14
N ILE A 74 3.19 -4.55 -0.34
CA ILE A 74 3.40 -4.82 1.09
C ILE A 74 4.23 -6.08 1.26
N SER A 75 3.93 -7.10 0.47
CA SER A 75 4.67 -8.35 0.52
C SER A 75 6.15 -8.13 0.20
N GLU A 76 6.42 -7.32 -0.80
CA GLU A 76 7.80 -7.00 -1.16
C GLU A 76 8.50 -6.26 -0.03
N LEU A 77 7.84 -5.26 0.54
CA LEU A 77 8.43 -4.46 1.60
C LEU A 77 8.72 -5.31 2.85
N ARG A 78 7.79 -6.15 3.24
CA ARG A 78 7.97 -6.97 4.44
C ARG A 78 8.89 -8.15 4.15
N GLY A 79 8.84 -8.68 2.95
CA GLY A 79 9.67 -9.83 2.59
C GLY A 79 11.14 -9.50 2.51
N THR A 80 11.48 -8.26 2.15
CA THR A 80 12.88 -7.86 2.05
C THR A 80 13.43 -7.31 3.34
N ALA A 81 12.57 -6.94 4.27
CA ALA A 81 13.01 -6.32 5.51
C ALA A 81 14.06 -7.14 6.24
N PRO A 82 13.87 -8.45 6.40
CA PRO A 82 14.86 -9.23 7.12
C PRO A 82 16.20 -9.27 6.43
N THR A 83 16.20 -9.25 5.11
CA THR A 83 17.46 -9.33 4.42
C THR A 83 18.19 -8.02 4.50
N MET A 84 17.53 -7.02 4.53
CA MET A 84 18.14 -5.85 4.49
C MET A 84 18.52 -5.46 5.71
N ALA A 85 18.05 -6.09 6.42
CA ALA A 85 18.46 -5.67 7.56
C ALA A 85 19.64 -4.97 7.40
N ALA A 86 19.78 -5.06 6.82
CA ALA A 86 20.56 -4.33 6.63
C ALA A 86 20.59 -3.09 6.21
N THR A 87 20.27 -2.94 6.23
CA THR A 87 20.38 -1.98 5.89
C THR A 87 20.51 -1.13 5.94
N PRO A 88 20.60 -0.97 5.99
CA PRO A 88 20.49 -0.27 5.88
C PRO A 88 20.60 0.68 5.62
N PRO A 89 20.29 0.69 5.16
CA PRO A 89 20.30 1.58 4.85
C PRO A 89 19.88 2.61 5.00
N SER A 90 19.27 2.23 5.15
CA SER A 90 18.84 3.08 5.18
C SER A 90 19.07 3.71 6.00
N GLN A 91 19.15 3.24 6.40
CA GLN A 91 19.43 3.80 6.96
C GLN A 91 20.19 4.52 6.88
N LEU A 92 20.31 4.42 6.36
CA LEU A 92 20.83 5.13 6.06
C LEU A 92 20.74 6.20 5.62
N ARG A 93 20.01 6.36 5.37
CA ARG A 93 19.82 7.25 4.94
C ARG A 93 19.79 8.23 5.32
N GLY A 94 19.75 8.19 5.66
CA GLY A 94 19.77 8.97 5.94
C GLY A 94 20.11 9.42 6.66
N VAL A 95 20.19 9.09 6.98
CA VAL A 95 20.53 9.50 7.55
C VAL A 95 21.20 10.01 7.60
N ALA A 96 21.15 10.09 7.45
CA ALA A 96 21.67 10.53 7.31
C ALA A 96 22.02 11.03 7.02
#